data_4d2f1dbb37e8661323df4466d69f7a58
#
_entry.id   4d2f1dbb37e8661323df4466d69f7a58
#
_cell.length_a   1.000
_cell.length_b   1.000
_cell.length_c   1.000
_cell.angle_alpha   90.00
_cell.angle_beta   90.00
_cell.angle_gamma   90.00
#
_symmetry.space_group_name_H-M   'P 1'
#
loop_
_entity.id
_entity.type
_entity.pdbx_description
1 polymer ?
#
loop_
_entity_poly.entity_id
_entity_poly.type
_entity_poly.pdbx_seq_one_letter_code
_entity_poly.pdbx_strand_id
1 'polypeptide(L)'
;FVSCLAVEGDNLWIGTHGCGLCRYDIAADTLSREFDMLPYGNCAVFQIVQNGGELWLTTNRGLLKYSPGNGPQSIYKFTSDDGLLANIFNANSGIKSSTGHIYIGCNNGINKFYPYDFTRRENSAKLSVVFPDFKLFNRSVPVDGRLLSNTIDCQRSVRLRGRKMSFSLDFIALNFSSPLRIVYRYRLENFDDKWITTGLDEGAGVQHVSYTNLPPNRYRFVV
;
A
#
# COMPACT_ATOMS: atom_id res chain seq x y z
N PHE A 1 25.79 5.10 -0.11
CA PHE A 1 26.74 4.66 0.94
C PHE A 1 25.97 3.97 2.09
N VAL A 2 26.68 3.23 2.96
CA VAL A 2 26.10 2.56 4.14
C VAL A 2 25.85 3.61 5.23
N SER A 3 24.64 3.61 5.79
CA SER A 3 24.19 4.57 6.81
C SER A 3 24.03 3.93 8.19
N CYS A 4 23.59 2.66 8.26
CA CYS A 4 23.37 1.97 9.51
C CYS A 4 23.51 0.46 9.34
N LEU A 5 23.82 -0.21 10.44
CA LEU A 5 24.00 -1.66 10.53
C LEU A 5 23.19 -2.19 11.72
N ALA A 6 22.65 -3.41 11.58
CA ALA A 6 22.04 -4.14 12.68
C ALA A 6 22.27 -5.64 12.51
N VAL A 7 22.64 -6.33 13.58
CA VAL A 7 22.91 -7.77 13.56
C VAL A 7 21.75 -8.53 14.19
N GLU A 8 21.27 -9.58 13.52
CA GLU A 8 20.23 -10.48 14.02
C GLU A 8 20.59 -11.92 13.67
N GLY A 9 21.11 -12.65 14.66
CA GLY A 9 21.66 -13.99 14.42
C GLY A 9 22.80 -13.95 13.41
N ASP A 10 22.71 -14.76 12.36
CA ASP A 10 23.69 -14.81 11.27
C ASP A 10 23.44 -13.76 10.17
N ASN A 11 22.46 -12.87 10.35
CA ASN A 11 22.16 -11.82 9.38
C ASN A 11 22.71 -10.47 9.83
N LEU A 12 23.47 -9.81 8.96
CA LEU A 12 23.83 -8.41 9.08
C LEU A 12 22.94 -7.59 8.15
N TRP A 13 22.03 -6.81 8.74
CA TRP A 13 21.18 -5.88 8.04
C TRP A 13 21.92 -4.58 7.75
N ILE A 14 21.88 -4.13 6.50
CA ILE A 14 22.66 -2.98 6.02
C ILE A 14 21.68 -1.96 5.42
N GLY A 15 21.52 -0.85 6.12
CA GLY A 15 20.77 0.31 5.61
C GLY A 15 21.65 1.20 4.75
N THR A 16 21.13 1.64 3.62
CA THR A 16 21.90 2.41 2.65
C THR A 16 21.17 3.67 2.19
N HIS A 17 21.95 4.63 1.68
CA HIS A 17 21.42 5.73 0.88
C HIS A 17 21.34 5.29 -0.60
N GLY A 18 20.11 5.11 -1.09
CA GLY A 18 19.85 4.87 -2.51
C GLY A 18 19.76 3.41 -2.96
N CYS A 19 20.28 2.44 -2.16
CA CYS A 19 20.16 1.02 -2.49
C CYS A 19 19.12 0.27 -1.63
N GLY A 20 18.45 0.97 -0.72
CA GLY A 20 17.48 0.36 0.17
C GLY A 20 18.10 -0.44 1.30
N LEU A 21 17.47 -1.58 1.64
CA LEU A 21 17.91 -2.51 2.65
C LEU A 21 18.61 -3.70 1.99
N CYS A 22 19.82 -4.00 2.46
CA CYS A 22 20.57 -5.21 2.08
C CYS A 22 20.74 -6.13 3.29
N ARG A 23 20.89 -7.42 3.03
CA ARG A 23 21.21 -8.45 4.00
C ARG A 23 22.50 -9.13 3.61
N TYR A 24 23.42 -9.24 4.55
CA TYR A 24 24.59 -10.06 4.43
C TYR A 24 24.44 -11.26 5.35
N ASP A 25 24.44 -12.45 4.79
CA ASP A 25 24.45 -13.71 5.52
C ASP A 25 25.89 -14.02 5.94
N ILE A 26 26.15 -13.98 7.25
CA ILE A 26 27.49 -14.13 7.82
C ILE A 26 27.99 -15.56 7.63
N ALA A 27 27.12 -16.56 7.75
CA ALA A 27 27.49 -17.96 7.63
C ALA A 27 27.74 -18.36 6.17
N ALA A 28 26.95 -17.88 5.25
CA ALA A 28 27.09 -18.17 3.83
C ALA A 28 28.01 -17.23 3.07
N ASP A 29 28.51 -16.16 3.71
CA ASP A 29 29.36 -15.11 3.11
C ASP A 29 28.71 -14.51 1.84
N THR A 30 27.40 -14.23 1.91
CA THR A 30 26.65 -13.77 0.75
C THR A 30 25.90 -12.48 1.04
N LEU A 31 25.96 -11.53 0.09
CA LEU A 31 25.22 -10.28 0.14
C LEU A 31 24.01 -10.36 -0.79
N SER A 32 22.85 -10.08 -0.26
CA SER A 32 21.59 -9.99 -1.01
C SER A 32 20.93 -8.63 -0.82
N ARG A 33 20.22 -8.17 -1.85
CA ARG A 33 19.36 -6.99 -1.75
C ARG A 33 17.95 -7.46 -1.42
N GLU A 34 17.44 -7.09 -0.24
CA GLU A 34 16.12 -7.55 0.21
C GLU A 34 15.00 -6.87 -0.55
N PHE A 35 15.06 -5.56 -0.70
CA PHE A 35 14.11 -4.83 -1.53
C PHE A 35 14.66 -3.48 -1.98
N ASP A 36 14.12 -3.01 -3.10
CA ASP A 36 14.37 -1.68 -3.62
C ASP A 36 13.45 -0.66 -2.96
N MET A 37 14.00 0.46 -2.55
CA MET A 37 13.24 1.56 -1.95
C MET A 37 12.54 2.44 -2.99
N LEU A 38 12.77 2.21 -4.29
CA LEU A 38 12.15 3.00 -5.37
C LEU A 38 10.62 3.07 -5.29
N PRO A 39 9.88 1.98 -5.02
CA PRO A 39 8.43 2.03 -4.84
C PRO A 39 7.99 2.91 -3.67
N TYR A 40 8.88 3.16 -2.70
CA TYR A 40 8.62 4.00 -1.52
C TYR A 40 9.22 5.39 -1.65
N GLY A 41 9.66 5.78 -2.86
CA GLY A 41 10.12 7.11 -3.17
C GLY A 41 11.62 7.35 -2.97
N ASN A 42 12.46 6.41 -3.36
CA ASN A 42 13.93 6.54 -3.30
C ASN A 42 14.44 6.93 -1.91
N CYS A 43 14.01 6.18 -0.90
CA CYS A 43 14.31 6.46 0.50
C CYS A 43 15.74 6.09 0.88
N ALA A 44 16.36 6.92 1.73
CA ALA A 44 17.54 6.55 2.50
C ALA A 44 17.10 5.87 3.80
N VAL A 45 17.72 4.76 4.18
CA VAL A 45 17.52 4.12 5.47
C VAL A 45 18.54 4.69 6.46
N PHE A 46 18.07 5.36 7.51
CA PHE A 46 18.93 6.05 8.48
C PHE A 46 19.21 5.24 9.74
N GLN A 47 18.26 4.38 10.12
CA GLN A 47 18.37 3.53 11.31
C GLN A 47 17.55 2.27 11.11
N ILE A 48 18.03 1.17 11.68
CA ILE A 48 17.32 -0.11 11.78
C ILE A 48 17.08 -0.41 13.27
N VAL A 49 15.81 -0.56 13.66
CA VAL A 49 15.43 -0.99 15.01
C VAL A 49 14.75 -2.35 14.92
N GLN A 50 15.31 -3.33 15.61
CA GLN A 50 14.82 -4.71 15.60
C GLN A 50 13.72 -4.94 16.64
N ASN A 51 12.69 -5.71 16.28
CA ASN A 51 11.61 -6.07 17.17
C ASN A 51 11.01 -7.44 16.84
N GLY A 52 11.54 -8.52 17.43
CA GLY A 52 10.93 -9.85 17.34
C GLY A 52 10.78 -10.39 15.93
N GLY A 53 11.82 -10.30 15.12
CA GLY A 53 11.80 -10.70 13.69
C GLY A 53 11.21 -9.65 12.75
N GLU A 54 10.83 -8.48 13.25
CA GLU A 54 10.45 -7.32 12.44
C GLU A 54 11.56 -6.27 12.49
N LEU A 55 11.76 -5.58 11.37
CA LEU A 55 12.68 -4.46 11.26
C LEU A 55 11.90 -3.16 11.09
N TRP A 56 12.20 -2.19 11.93
CA TRP A 56 11.67 -0.84 11.83
C TRP A 56 12.75 0.08 11.26
N LEU A 57 12.52 0.58 10.05
CA LEU A 57 13.50 1.34 9.28
C LEU A 57 13.09 2.81 9.26
N THR A 58 13.91 3.67 9.84
CA THR A 58 13.70 5.11 9.71
C THR A 58 14.23 5.60 8.37
N THR A 59 13.47 6.45 7.71
CA THR A 59 13.82 6.94 6.37
C THR A 59 13.61 8.46 6.26
N ASN A 60 13.94 9.01 5.11
CA ASN A 60 13.63 10.40 4.74
C ASN A 60 12.18 10.58 4.23
N ARG A 61 11.37 9.53 4.19
CA ARG A 61 9.98 9.57 3.69
C ARG A 61 9.00 8.76 4.51
N GLY A 62 9.26 8.61 5.79
CA GLY A 62 8.42 7.85 6.72
C GLY A 62 9.17 6.73 7.41
N LEU A 63 8.45 6.02 8.26
CA LEU A 63 8.89 4.84 8.98
C LEU A 63 8.41 3.61 8.24
N LEU A 64 9.30 2.67 7.96
CA LEU A 64 8.94 1.40 7.35
C LEU A 64 9.03 0.28 8.38
N LYS A 65 8.03 -0.59 8.39
CA LYS A 65 8.05 -1.87 9.08
C LYS A 65 8.25 -2.97 8.02
N TYR A 66 9.23 -3.81 8.20
CA TYR A 66 9.55 -4.92 7.32
C TYR A 66 9.63 -6.23 8.10
N SER A 67 8.98 -7.27 7.59
CA SER A 67 9.05 -8.63 8.15
C SER A 67 9.79 -9.54 7.19
N PRO A 68 11.08 -9.86 7.45
CA PRO A 68 11.87 -10.73 6.59
C PRO A 68 11.21 -12.10 6.36
N GLY A 69 11.38 -12.67 5.17
CA GLY A 69 10.83 -13.98 4.82
C GLY A 69 9.41 -13.99 4.25
N ASN A 70 8.65 -12.91 4.39
CA ASN A 70 7.28 -12.81 3.87
C ASN A 70 7.21 -12.10 2.50
N GLY A 71 8.36 -11.83 1.88
CA GLY A 71 8.49 -11.17 0.59
C GLY A 71 8.23 -9.66 0.62
N PRO A 72 8.28 -8.97 -0.54
CA PRO A 72 8.13 -7.51 -0.61
C PRO A 72 6.75 -6.99 -0.19
N GLN A 73 5.74 -7.86 -0.10
CA GLN A 73 4.40 -7.50 0.38
C GLN A 73 4.33 -7.30 1.90
N SER A 74 5.39 -7.60 2.64
CA SER A 74 5.48 -7.44 4.10
C SER A 74 6.05 -6.10 4.55
N ILE A 75 6.07 -5.11 3.66
CA ILE A 75 6.54 -3.76 3.97
C ILE A 75 5.35 -2.84 4.20
N TYR A 76 5.31 -2.24 5.37
CA TYR A 76 4.32 -1.23 5.74
C TYR A 76 5.00 0.11 5.97
N LYS A 77 4.45 1.17 5.40
CA LYS A 77 4.95 2.54 5.54
C LYS A 77 4.04 3.34 6.47
N PHE A 78 4.63 4.03 7.42
CA PHE A 78 3.96 4.94 8.35
C PHE A 78 4.48 6.37 8.15
N THR A 79 3.56 7.33 8.20
CA THR A 79 3.82 8.75 7.94
C THR A 79 3.17 9.62 9.02
N SER A 80 3.26 10.93 8.89
CA SER A 80 2.55 11.88 9.74
C SER A 80 1.04 11.66 9.77
N ASP A 81 0.46 11.15 8.69
CA ASP A 81 -0.97 10.81 8.61
C ASP A 81 -1.36 9.66 9.54
N ASP A 82 -0.38 8.86 9.98
CA ASP A 82 -0.55 7.78 10.95
C ASP A 82 -0.28 8.22 12.39
N GLY A 83 0.00 9.49 12.58
CA GLY A 83 0.26 10.09 13.89
C GLY A 83 1.74 10.22 14.24
N LEU A 84 2.66 10.02 13.28
CA LEU A 84 4.06 10.37 13.49
C LEU A 84 4.25 11.89 13.45
N LEU A 85 5.22 12.40 14.21
CA LEU A 85 5.52 13.84 14.28
C LEU A 85 6.09 14.41 12.98
N ALA A 86 6.75 13.56 12.17
CA ALA A 86 7.35 13.95 10.91
C ALA A 86 7.58 12.72 10.02
N ASN A 87 7.81 12.98 8.73
CA ASN A 87 8.14 11.94 7.74
C ASN A 87 9.66 11.78 7.53
N ILE A 88 10.45 12.69 8.10
CA ILE A 88 11.91 12.69 8.00
C ILE A 88 12.50 12.44 9.37
N PHE A 89 13.32 11.40 9.47
CA PHE A 89 13.95 10.99 10.72
C PHE A 89 15.44 11.33 10.72
N ASN A 90 15.99 11.50 11.93
CA ASN A 90 17.42 11.76 12.09
C ASN A 90 18.20 10.45 12.03
N ALA A 91 19.40 10.52 11.50
CA ALA A 91 20.30 9.37 11.48
C ALA A 91 20.69 8.97 12.92
N ASN A 92 20.85 7.66 13.16
CA ASN A 92 21.28 7.09 14.44
C ASN A 92 20.45 7.52 15.66
N SER A 93 19.18 7.86 15.46
CA SER A 93 18.28 8.39 16.51
C SER A 93 17.12 7.44 16.85
N GLY A 94 17.29 6.13 16.64
CA GLY A 94 16.29 5.13 16.93
C GLY A 94 16.78 4.09 17.94
N ILE A 95 15.94 3.75 18.94
CA ILE A 95 16.24 2.72 19.94
C ILE A 95 14.96 2.04 20.39
N LYS A 96 15.10 0.75 20.74
CA LYS A 96 14.07 -0.01 21.46
C LYS A 96 14.44 -0.10 22.93
N SER A 97 13.51 0.28 23.80
CA SER A 97 13.68 0.16 25.26
C SER A 97 13.46 -1.27 25.74
N SER A 98 13.93 -1.56 26.96
CA SER A 98 13.65 -2.82 27.65
C SER A 98 12.16 -3.08 27.89
N THR A 99 11.35 -2.02 27.93
CA THR A 99 9.87 -2.11 28.05
C THR A 99 9.17 -2.37 26.72
N GLY A 100 9.91 -2.52 25.62
CA GLY A 100 9.38 -2.83 24.30
C GLY A 100 8.94 -1.61 23.47
N HIS A 101 9.01 -0.39 24.01
CA HIS A 101 8.75 0.81 23.24
C HIS A 101 9.87 1.13 22.27
N ILE A 102 9.53 1.62 21.10
CA ILE A 102 10.48 2.17 20.14
C ILE A 102 10.44 3.70 20.27
N TYR A 103 11.62 4.30 20.33
CA TYR A 103 11.84 5.73 20.33
C TYR A 103 12.60 6.11 19.08
N ILE A 104 12.14 7.11 18.35
CA ILE A 104 12.75 7.56 17.10
C ILE A 104 12.76 9.08 17.06
N GLY A 105 13.94 9.65 16.89
CA GLY A 105 14.14 11.08 16.75
C GLY A 105 13.82 11.59 15.35
N CYS A 106 13.18 12.73 15.28
CA CYS A 106 12.93 13.48 14.06
C CYS A 106 13.16 14.98 14.30
N ASN A 107 13.10 15.79 13.25
CA ASN A 107 13.34 17.23 13.38
C ASN A 107 12.37 17.94 14.33
N ASN A 108 11.17 17.40 14.53
CA ASN A 108 10.11 17.98 15.33
C ASN A 108 10.01 17.39 16.74
N GLY A 109 10.93 16.49 17.12
CA GLY A 109 10.93 15.86 18.44
C GLY A 109 11.18 14.36 18.38
N ILE A 110 10.57 13.63 19.30
CA ILE A 110 10.75 12.17 19.46
C ILE A 110 9.40 11.48 19.32
N ASN A 111 9.31 10.52 18.41
CA ASN A 111 8.20 9.57 18.36
C ASN A 111 8.45 8.45 19.38
N LYS A 112 7.45 8.18 20.22
CA LYS A 112 7.41 7.03 21.12
C LYS A 112 6.18 6.21 20.77
N PHE A 113 6.35 4.93 20.51
CA PHE A 113 5.24 4.04 20.24
C PHE A 113 5.55 2.60 20.66
N TYR A 114 4.50 1.82 20.79
CA TYR A 114 4.60 0.38 20.97
C TYR A 114 4.34 -0.30 19.62
N PRO A 115 5.23 -1.17 19.11
CA PRO A 115 5.06 -1.80 17.78
C PRO A 115 3.71 -2.46 17.56
N TYR A 116 3.14 -3.05 18.61
CA TYR A 116 1.84 -3.70 18.57
C TYR A 116 0.68 -2.75 18.23
N ASP A 117 0.77 -1.47 18.58
CA ASP A 117 -0.30 -0.49 18.32
C ASP A 117 -0.49 -0.26 16.82
N PHE A 118 0.59 -0.34 16.04
CA PHE A 118 0.53 -0.27 14.58
C PHE A 118 -0.03 -1.56 13.95
N THR A 119 0.36 -2.71 14.46
CA THR A 119 -0.12 -4.03 13.95
C THR A 119 -1.62 -4.20 14.17
N ARG A 120 -2.16 -3.70 15.29
CA ARG A 120 -3.59 -3.76 15.59
C ARG A 120 -4.43 -2.94 14.62
N ARG A 121 -3.93 -1.81 14.15
CA ARG A 121 -4.62 -0.97 13.16
C ARG A 121 -4.70 -1.63 11.78
N GLU A 122 -3.69 -2.40 11.40
CA GLU A 122 -3.64 -3.12 10.12
C GLU A 122 -4.74 -4.18 9.99
N ASN A 123 -5.07 -4.87 11.08
CA ASN A 123 -6.00 -6.01 11.09
C ASN A 123 -7.47 -5.63 11.29
N SER A 124 -7.80 -4.37 11.57
CA SER A 124 -9.14 -4.01 12.04
C SER A 124 -10.07 -3.39 10.99
N ALA A 125 -9.61 -3.06 9.81
CA ALA A 125 -10.45 -2.43 8.78
C ALA A 125 -10.78 -3.40 7.64
N LYS A 126 -11.97 -4.01 7.67
CA LYS A 126 -12.58 -4.51 6.44
C LYS A 126 -12.88 -3.31 5.56
N LEU A 127 -12.11 -3.13 4.50
CA LEU A 127 -12.38 -2.09 3.51
C LEU A 127 -13.63 -2.47 2.71
N SER A 128 -14.60 -1.57 2.69
CA SER A 128 -15.74 -1.67 1.78
C SER A 128 -15.44 -0.86 0.53
N VAL A 129 -15.51 -1.50 -0.61
CA VAL A 129 -15.44 -0.81 -1.91
C VAL A 129 -16.86 -0.46 -2.31
N VAL A 130 -17.09 0.80 -2.64
CA VAL A 130 -18.35 1.31 -3.16
C VAL A 130 -18.18 1.82 -4.59
N PHE A 131 -19.23 1.79 -5.37
CA PHE A 131 -19.26 2.25 -6.76
C PHE A 131 -20.14 3.51 -6.87
N PRO A 132 -19.55 4.72 -6.78
CA PRO A 132 -20.31 5.96 -6.80
C PRO A 132 -21.05 6.21 -8.11
N ASP A 133 -20.48 5.80 -9.24
CA ASP A 133 -21.07 6.08 -10.55
C ASP A 133 -20.82 4.96 -11.57
N PHE A 134 -21.80 4.80 -12.45
CA PHE A 134 -21.74 3.96 -13.63
C PHE A 134 -22.11 4.79 -14.86
N LYS A 135 -21.24 4.82 -15.84
CA LYS A 135 -21.41 5.66 -17.04
C LYS A 135 -21.48 4.79 -18.30
N LEU A 136 -22.35 5.18 -19.21
CA LEU A 136 -22.38 4.68 -20.58
C LEU A 136 -22.01 5.80 -21.53
N PHE A 137 -21.01 5.57 -22.39
CA PHE A 137 -20.52 6.57 -23.34
C PHE A 137 -20.22 7.92 -22.65
N ASN A 138 -19.55 7.86 -21.49
CA ASN A 138 -19.19 9.01 -20.63
C ASN A 138 -20.38 9.80 -20.03
N ARG A 139 -21.57 9.23 -20.03
CA ARG A 139 -22.74 9.83 -19.38
C ARG A 139 -23.21 8.96 -18.24
N SER A 140 -23.38 9.55 -17.06
CA SER A 140 -23.91 8.84 -15.89
C SER A 140 -25.29 8.26 -16.18
N VAL A 141 -25.48 7.01 -15.79
CA VAL A 141 -26.74 6.30 -15.99
C VAL A 141 -27.66 6.59 -14.81
N PRO A 142 -28.84 7.18 -15.04
CA PRO A 142 -29.77 7.48 -13.96
C PRO A 142 -30.39 6.20 -13.39
N VAL A 143 -30.72 6.24 -12.10
CA VAL A 143 -31.51 5.21 -11.42
C VAL A 143 -32.99 5.51 -11.69
N ASP A 144 -33.52 5.05 -12.84
CA ASP A 144 -34.84 5.32 -13.30
C ASP A 144 -35.69 4.07 -13.60
N GLY A 145 -35.12 2.90 -13.24
CA GLY A 145 -35.76 1.61 -13.47
C GLY A 145 -35.60 1.04 -14.88
N ARG A 146 -35.01 1.78 -15.82
CA ARG A 146 -34.82 1.31 -17.21
C ARG A 146 -33.57 0.42 -17.34
N LEU A 147 -32.45 0.93 -16.90
CA LEU A 147 -31.15 0.21 -16.91
C LEU A 147 -30.67 -0.09 -15.51
N LEU A 148 -30.76 0.88 -14.63
CA LEU A 148 -30.48 0.73 -13.19
C LEU A 148 -31.78 0.88 -12.41
N SER A 149 -32.14 -0.17 -11.67
CA SER A 149 -33.27 -0.15 -10.74
C SER A 149 -32.86 0.34 -9.36
N ASN A 150 -31.58 0.23 -9.04
CA ASN A 150 -30.93 0.71 -7.83
C ASN A 150 -29.58 1.31 -8.17
N THR A 151 -28.92 1.91 -7.17
CA THR A 151 -27.50 2.29 -7.30
C THR A 151 -26.68 1.09 -7.72
N ILE A 152 -25.59 1.33 -8.45
CA ILE A 152 -24.76 0.25 -9.01
C ILE A 152 -24.22 -0.69 -7.92
N ASP A 153 -23.97 -0.20 -6.71
CA ASP A 153 -23.56 -1.01 -5.55
C ASP A 153 -24.59 -2.06 -5.14
N CYS A 154 -25.86 -1.72 -5.28
CA CYS A 154 -26.96 -2.61 -4.89
C CYS A 154 -27.44 -3.48 -6.06
N GLN A 155 -26.96 -3.22 -7.26
CA GLN A 155 -27.42 -3.93 -8.46
C GLN A 155 -26.48 -5.09 -8.80
N ARG A 156 -27.02 -6.30 -8.85
CA ARG A 156 -26.21 -7.51 -9.11
C ARG A 156 -25.73 -7.64 -10.55
N SER A 157 -26.43 -7.06 -11.50
CA SER A 157 -26.09 -7.14 -12.92
C SER A 157 -26.74 -6.04 -13.73
N VAL A 158 -26.06 -5.61 -14.79
CA VAL A 158 -26.56 -4.65 -15.77
C VAL A 158 -26.54 -5.29 -17.14
N ARG A 159 -27.65 -5.22 -17.88
CA ARG A 159 -27.74 -5.76 -19.23
C ARG A 159 -27.67 -4.62 -20.25
N LEU A 160 -26.55 -4.55 -20.95
CA LEU A 160 -26.33 -3.59 -22.01
C LEU A 160 -26.74 -4.20 -23.37
N ARG A 161 -27.38 -3.38 -24.22
CA ARG A 161 -27.79 -3.80 -25.56
C ARG A 161 -26.97 -3.04 -26.60
N GLY A 162 -26.27 -3.77 -27.48
CA GLY A 162 -25.44 -3.17 -28.54
C GLY A 162 -24.32 -4.09 -28.96
N ARG A 163 -23.69 -3.80 -30.11
CA ARG A 163 -22.58 -4.60 -30.63
C ARG A 163 -21.21 -4.16 -30.14
N LYS A 164 -21.03 -2.89 -29.81
CA LYS A 164 -19.78 -2.31 -29.30
C LYS A 164 -20.14 -1.38 -28.17
N MET A 165 -20.03 -1.88 -26.96
CA MET A 165 -20.40 -1.12 -25.77
C MET A 165 -19.17 -0.53 -25.13
N SER A 166 -19.34 0.67 -24.60
CA SER A 166 -18.35 1.35 -23.78
C SER A 166 -19.00 1.77 -22.48
N PHE A 167 -18.38 1.40 -21.37
CA PHE A 167 -18.83 1.83 -20.06
C PHE A 167 -17.65 2.27 -19.20
N SER A 168 -17.95 3.06 -18.19
CA SER A 168 -17.00 3.42 -17.16
C SER A 168 -17.59 3.15 -15.78
N LEU A 169 -16.73 2.75 -14.86
CA LEU A 169 -17.07 2.56 -13.46
C LEU A 169 -16.18 3.45 -12.61
N ASP A 170 -16.79 4.14 -11.68
CA ASP A 170 -16.11 4.83 -10.61
C ASP A 170 -16.19 3.95 -9.37
N PHE A 171 -15.08 3.77 -8.65
CA PHE A 171 -15.05 3.01 -7.40
C PHE A 171 -14.10 3.63 -6.39
N ILE A 172 -14.40 3.45 -5.11
CA ILE A 172 -13.59 3.94 -4.00
C ILE A 172 -13.71 2.98 -2.81
N ALA A 173 -12.59 2.72 -2.13
CA ALA A 173 -12.61 2.04 -0.86
C ALA A 173 -12.79 3.05 0.28
N LEU A 174 -13.71 2.76 1.19
CA LEU A 174 -13.99 3.61 2.33
C LEU A 174 -12.96 3.34 3.44
N ASN A 175 -11.84 4.05 3.38
CA ASN A 175 -10.82 4.05 4.41
C ASN A 175 -10.65 5.46 4.99
N PHE A 176 -11.34 5.73 6.08
CA PHE A 176 -11.30 7.04 6.74
C PHE A 176 -10.04 7.23 7.60
N SER A 177 -9.35 6.14 7.94
CA SER A 177 -8.16 6.19 8.79
C SER A 177 -6.88 6.49 8.01
N SER A 178 -6.78 6.02 6.77
CA SER A 178 -5.59 6.19 5.93
C SER A 178 -5.97 6.15 4.44
N PRO A 179 -6.65 7.18 3.93
CA PRO A 179 -7.17 7.18 2.54
C PRO A 179 -6.06 7.13 1.48
N LEU A 180 -4.87 7.64 1.78
CA LEU A 180 -3.72 7.67 0.86
C LEU A 180 -2.99 6.32 0.71
N ARG A 181 -3.39 5.29 1.48
CA ARG A 181 -2.73 3.98 1.50
C ARG A 181 -3.42 2.89 0.72
N ILE A 182 -4.42 3.24 -0.05
CA ILE A 182 -5.22 2.26 -0.76
C ILE A 182 -4.53 1.96 -2.09
N VAL A 183 -4.26 0.68 -2.32
CA VAL A 183 -3.86 0.15 -3.61
C VAL A 183 -4.99 -0.75 -4.09
N TYR A 184 -5.48 -0.49 -5.29
CA TYR A 184 -6.51 -1.33 -5.89
C TYR A 184 -5.88 -2.31 -6.87
N ARG A 185 -6.49 -3.50 -6.90
CA ARG A 185 -6.30 -4.45 -7.99
C ARG A 185 -7.66 -4.74 -8.58
N TYR A 186 -7.80 -4.56 -9.87
CA TYR A 186 -9.06 -4.79 -10.55
C TYR A 186 -8.86 -5.50 -11.88
N ARG A 187 -9.90 -6.13 -12.38
CA ARG A 187 -9.97 -6.70 -13.72
C ARG A 187 -11.42 -6.86 -14.16
N LEU A 188 -11.65 -6.83 -15.46
CA LEU A 188 -12.89 -7.25 -16.08
C LEU A 188 -12.71 -8.70 -16.58
N GLU A 189 -13.30 -9.67 -15.88
CA GLU A 189 -13.24 -11.09 -16.26
C GLU A 189 -13.84 -11.29 -17.65
N ASN A 190 -13.25 -12.16 -18.42
CA ASN A 190 -13.53 -12.42 -19.85
C ASN A 190 -13.14 -11.27 -20.80
N PHE A 191 -12.33 -10.30 -20.33
CA PHE A 191 -11.77 -9.25 -21.16
C PHE A 191 -10.30 -8.98 -20.81
N ASP A 192 -9.97 -8.80 -19.52
CA ASP A 192 -8.60 -8.55 -19.07
C ASP A 192 -7.88 -9.87 -18.81
N ASP A 193 -6.71 -10.07 -19.42
CA ASP A 193 -5.86 -11.24 -19.19
C ASP A 193 -5.17 -11.21 -17.83
N LYS A 194 -4.90 -10.01 -17.32
CA LYS A 194 -4.14 -9.79 -16.08
C LYS A 194 -4.87 -8.83 -15.16
N TRP A 195 -4.51 -8.91 -13.87
CA TRP A 195 -4.90 -7.92 -12.90
C TRP A 195 -4.20 -6.58 -13.19
N ILE A 196 -4.95 -5.51 -13.17
CA ILE A 196 -4.46 -4.14 -13.26
C ILE A 196 -4.32 -3.62 -11.82
N THR A 197 -3.17 -3.05 -11.48
CA THR A 197 -2.91 -2.51 -10.14
C THR A 197 -2.72 -1.00 -10.25
N THR A 198 -3.38 -0.23 -9.38
CA THR A 198 -3.14 1.22 -9.29
C THR A 198 -1.81 1.49 -8.59
N GLY A 199 -1.16 2.61 -8.95
CA GLY A 199 0.05 3.05 -8.24
C GLY A 199 -0.22 3.44 -6.78
N LEU A 200 0.84 3.43 -5.96
CA LEU A 200 0.75 3.78 -4.53
C LEU A 200 0.32 5.24 -4.29
N ASP A 201 0.62 6.13 -5.23
CA ASP A 201 0.24 7.55 -5.16
C ASP A 201 -1.11 7.85 -5.84
N GLU A 202 -1.66 6.89 -6.59
CA GLU A 202 -2.91 7.02 -7.36
C GLU A 202 -4.13 6.48 -6.60
N GLY A 203 -3.92 5.78 -5.48
CA GLY A 203 -4.98 5.12 -4.72
C GLY A 203 -5.88 6.06 -3.90
N ALA A 204 -5.49 7.33 -3.77
CA ALA A 204 -6.29 8.32 -3.05
C ALA A 204 -7.48 8.77 -3.90
N GLY A 205 -8.68 8.63 -3.35
CA GLY A 205 -9.90 9.13 -3.99
C GLY A 205 -10.60 8.12 -4.90
N VAL A 206 -11.50 8.65 -5.71
CA VAL A 206 -12.33 7.85 -6.62
C VAL A 206 -11.49 7.40 -7.81
N GLN A 207 -11.45 6.10 -8.02
CA GLN A 207 -10.82 5.49 -9.18
C GLN A 207 -11.80 5.45 -10.34
N HIS A 208 -11.32 5.78 -11.53
CA HIS A 208 -12.11 5.78 -12.76
C HIS A 208 -11.56 4.77 -13.76
N VAL A 209 -12.37 3.81 -14.16
CA VAL A 209 -11.98 2.76 -15.11
C VAL A 209 -12.95 2.78 -16.29
N SER A 210 -12.40 2.75 -17.49
CA SER A 210 -13.16 2.76 -18.73
C SER A 210 -12.85 1.54 -19.58
N TYR A 211 -13.89 0.87 -20.02
CA TYR A 211 -13.80 -0.23 -20.99
C TYR A 211 -14.54 0.16 -22.27
N THR A 212 -13.85 0.02 -23.37
CA THR A 212 -14.40 0.42 -24.68
C THR A 212 -14.42 -0.76 -25.63
N ASN A 213 -15.33 -0.70 -26.59
CA ASN A 213 -15.38 -1.65 -27.70
C ASN A 213 -15.60 -3.11 -27.27
N LEU A 214 -16.31 -3.31 -26.16
CA LEU A 214 -16.59 -4.65 -25.63
C LEU A 214 -17.46 -5.45 -26.58
N PRO A 215 -17.03 -6.64 -27.00
CA PRO A 215 -17.86 -7.57 -27.77
C PRO A 215 -19.04 -8.07 -26.90
N PRO A 216 -20.11 -8.57 -27.51
CA PRO A 216 -21.20 -9.19 -26.78
C PRO A 216 -20.71 -10.42 -26.01
N ASN A 217 -20.71 -10.33 -24.68
CA ASN A 217 -20.30 -11.39 -23.77
C ASN A 217 -20.85 -11.10 -22.36
N ARG A 218 -20.62 -12.04 -21.45
CA ARG A 218 -20.86 -11.85 -20.03
C ARG A 218 -19.54 -11.50 -19.36
N TYR A 219 -19.51 -10.35 -18.71
CA TYR A 219 -18.35 -9.81 -18.01
C TYR A 219 -18.62 -9.73 -16.51
N ARG A 220 -17.58 -9.80 -15.71
CA ARG A 220 -17.64 -9.55 -14.28
C ARG A 220 -16.50 -8.60 -13.89
N PHE A 221 -16.83 -7.42 -13.40
CA PHE A 221 -15.84 -6.52 -12.83
C PHE A 221 -15.52 -6.97 -11.40
N VAL A 222 -14.24 -7.11 -11.10
CA VAL A 222 -13.73 -7.53 -9.80
C VAL A 222 -12.69 -6.54 -9.35
N VAL A 223 -12.82 -6.06 -8.13
CA VAL A 223 -11.88 -5.17 -7.47
C VAL A 223 -11.63 -5.65 -6.05
#